data_339899b511544d6812cbeb44e308ab45
#
_entry.id   339899b511544d6812cbeb44e308ab45
#
_cell.length_a   1.000
_cell.length_b   1.000
_cell.length_c   1.000
_cell.angle_alpha   90.00
_cell.angle_beta   90.00
_cell.angle_gamma   90.00
#
_symmetry.space_group_name_H-M   'P 1'
#
loop_
_entity.id
_entity.type
_entity.pdbx_description
1 polymer ?
#
loop_
_entity_poly.entity_id
_entity_poly.type
_entity_poly.pdbx_seq_one_letter_code
_entity_poly.pdbx_strand_id
1 'polypeptide(L)'
;MKKFIALLLAAVLTLALAACGSKNDTNTNDNSNDTNNDNAPAAVTGTVATDGSTSMEKVIGALSESFMANNADTTVTYNPTGSGAGITAVQEGTCDIGLSSRALKDEEKAAGLKETVLAYDGIAIIVHPDNPVSDLTIQQIAQLYTGEITNWKDVGGNDAEVVLIGREAASGTRDGFESITGTKEKCQYRQELTSTGDVITAVSQNPDAIGYASLASIKDSVKALNVDGVTPSEATVKDGSYKVQRPFVLATVEGKALTPVAQAFFDYATSPDAAAIIAKAGAVAAN
;
A
#
# COMPACT_ATOMS: atom_id res chain seq x y z
N MET A 1 46.33 34.27 2.48
CA MET A 1 47.77 33.95 2.57
C MET A 1 47.91 32.46 2.25
N LYS A 2 48.61 32.22 1.16
CA LYS A 2 49.60 31.18 0.87
C LYS A 2 49.07 29.74 0.96
N LYS A 3 48.87 29.02 -0.13
CA LYS A 3 49.79 28.55 -1.20
C LYS A 3 50.30 27.12 -0.94
N PHE A 4 50.08 26.26 -1.96
CA PHE A 4 50.96 25.25 -2.58
C PHE A 4 51.06 23.88 -1.85
N ILE A 5 51.12 22.72 -2.46
CA ILE A 5 51.83 22.16 -3.65
C ILE A 5 51.23 20.75 -3.85
N ALA A 6 50.70 20.21 -4.86
CA ALA A 6 51.15 19.74 -6.16
C ALA A 6 52.32 18.73 -6.16
N LEU A 7 52.18 17.75 -7.01
CA LEU A 7 53.11 16.84 -7.72
C LEU A 7 53.06 15.36 -7.26
N LEU A 8 52.83 14.45 -8.09
CA LEU A 8 53.27 13.92 -9.39
C LEU A 8 53.91 12.53 -9.22
N LEU A 9 53.62 11.69 -10.12
CA LEU A 9 54.34 10.72 -10.98
C LEU A 9 53.70 9.32 -10.93
N ALA A 10 53.09 8.85 -11.94
CA ALA A 10 53.53 8.43 -13.29
C ALA A 10 54.02 6.97 -13.35
N ALA A 11 53.22 6.20 -14.06
CA ALA A 11 53.52 5.24 -15.10
C ALA A 11 54.60 4.16 -14.87
N VAL A 12 54.25 2.92 -15.20
CA VAL A 12 55.00 2.11 -16.21
C VAL A 12 54.09 1.03 -16.81
N LEU A 13 53.97 1.08 -18.12
CA LEU A 13 53.48 0.08 -19.04
C LEU A 13 54.52 -1.07 -19.14
N THR A 14 54.05 -2.32 -19.25
CA THR A 14 54.78 -3.29 -20.09
C THR A 14 53.80 -4.25 -20.77
N LEU A 15 53.78 -4.17 -22.09
CA LEU A 15 53.28 -5.16 -23.04
C LEU A 15 54.14 -6.44 -23.00
N ALA A 16 53.48 -7.58 -23.18
CA ALA A 16 54.16 -8.73 -23.84
C ALA A 16 53.12 -9.49 -24.68
N LEU A 17 53.28 -9.35 -25.98
CA LEU A 17 52.74 -10.24 -27.04
C LEU A 17 53.70 -11.42 -27.23
N ALA A 18 53.15 -12.62 -27.46
CA ALA A 18 53.69 -13.66 -28.35
C ALA A 18 52.57 -14.71 -28.48
N ALA A 19 51.93 -14.92 -29.56
CA ALA A 19 52.24 -15.40 -30.90
C ALA A 19 52.14 -16.93 -31.05
N CYS A 20 51.14 -17.30 -31.82
CA CYS A 20 51.02 -18.38 -32.81
C CYS A 20 51.68 -19.76 -32.60
N GLY A 21 50.84 -20.79 -32.81
CA GLY A 21 51.29 -22.11 -33.18
C GLY A 21 50.14 -23.02 -33.59
N SER A 22 50.18 -23.44 -34.85
CA SER A 22 49.14 -24.08 -35.67
C SER A 22 49.13 -25.59 -35.58
N LYS A 23 47.94 -26.17 -35.83
CA LYS A 23 47.63 -27.51 -36.41
C LYS A 23 47.92 -28.82 -35.59
N ASN A 24 46.97 -29.66 -35.37
CA ASN A 24 46.46 -30.67 -36.27
C ASN A 24 45.38 -31.56 -35.60
N ASP A 25 44.51 -32.05 -36.42
CA ASP A 25 43.38 -33.00 -36.26
C ASP A 25 43.64 -34.17 -35.32
N THR A 26 42.66 -34.52 -34.49
CA THR A 26 42.13 -35.91 -34.42
C THR A 26 40.72 -35.90 -33.80
N ASN A 27 39.83 -36.50 -34.53
CA ASN A 27 38.45 -36.82 -34.29
C ASN A 27 38.31 -37.79 -33.09
N THR A 28 37.56 -37.40 -32.03
CA THR A 28 36.97 -38.38 -31.12
C THR A 28 35.62 -37.82 -30.70
N ASN A 29 34.59 -38.48 -31.15
CA ASN A 29 33.21 -38.38 -30.66
C ASN A 29 33.21 -38.65 -29.15
N ASP A 30 32.89 -37.62 -28.36
CA ASP A 30 32.42 -37.81 -27.02
C ASP A 30 31.13 -37.04 -26.86
N ASN A 31 30.05 -37.83 -26.83
CA ASN A 31 28.69 -37.39 -26.68
C ASN A 31 28.44 -37.12 -25.19
N SER A 32 28.94 -35.97 -24.71
CA SER A 32 28.57 -35.47 -23.40
C SER A 32 27.32 -34.61 -23.58
N ASN A 33 26.21 -35.25 -23.31
CA ASN A 33 24.89 -34.64 -23.19
C ASN A 33 24.88 -33.78 -21.90
N ASP A 34 25.49 -32.61 -21.95
CA ASP A 34 25.37 -31.59 -20.93
C ASP A 34 23.98 -30.95 -21.06
N THR A 35 22.98 -31.60 -20.52
CA THR A 35 21.71 -31.00 -20.21
C THR A 35 21.95 -30.05 -19.03
N ASN A 36 22.53 -28.88 -19.29
CA ASN A 36 22.40 -27.73 -18.42
C ASN A 36 20.93 -27.35 -18.42
N ASN A 37 20.24 -27.89 -17.44
CA ASN A 37 18.89 -27.49 -17.10
C ASN A 37 19.00 -26.19 -16.30
N ASP A 38 19.53 -25.12 -16.94
CA ASP A 38 19.51 -23.74 -16.42
C ASP A 38 18.10 -23.16 -16.57
N ASN A 39 17.17 -23.76 -15.82
CA ASN A 39 15.83 -23.23 -15.65
C ASN A 39 15.78 -22.38 -14.36
N ALA A 40 16.83 -21.64 -14.06
CA ALA A 40 16.74 -20.53 -13.11
C ALA A 40 15.90 -19.42 -13.77
N PRO A 41 14.86 -18.92 -13.11
CA PRO A 41 14.11 -17.78 -13.65
C PRO A 41 15.09 -16.66 -13.99
N ALA A 42 14.99 -16.10 -15.20
CA ALA A 42 15.84 -14.98 -15.59
C ALA A 42 15.70 -13.88 -14.53
N ALA A 43 16.83 -13.40 -14.02
CA ALA A 43 16.85 -12.32 -13.04
C ALA A 43 16.10 -11.11 -13.62
N VAL A 44 15.05 -10.66 -12.92
CA VAL A 44 14.31 -9.48 -13.34
C VAL A 44 15.05 -8.22 -12.90
N THR A 45 15.07 -7.22 -13.77
CA THR A 45 15.75 -5.93 -13.53
C THR A 45 14.84 -4.77 -13.94
N GLY A 46 15.00 -3.62 -13.30
CA GLY A 46 14.27 -2.41 -13.67
C GLY A 46 13.44 -1.83 -12.53
N THR A 47 12.54 -0.89 -12.88
CA THR A 47 11.70 -0.17 -11.94
C THR A 47 10.24 -0.55 -12.11
N VAL A 48 9.54 -0.77 -11.00
CA VAL A 48 8.09 -0.88 -10.88
C VAL A 48 7.56 0.41 -10.29
N ALA A 49 6.67 1.09 -10.99
CA ALA A 49 6.01 2.29 -10.51
C ALA A 49 4.63 1.95 -9.95
N THR A 50 4.40 2.23 -8.66
CA THR A 50 3.09 2.10 -8.03
C THR A 50 2.61 3.46 -7.51
N ASP A 51 1.32 3.73 -7.64
CA ASP A 51 0.71 4.99 -7.25
C ASP A 51 -0.66 4.75 -6.62
N GLY A 52 -1.04 5.53 -5.60
CA GLY A 52 -2.40 5.53 -5.09
C GLY A 52 -2.57 5.55 -3.58
N SER A 53 -3.35 4.62 -3.07
CA SER A 53 -3.89 4.61 -1.71
C SER A 53 -2.84 4.81 -0.61
N THR A 54 -2.97 5.89 0.15
CA THR A 54 -2.15 6.18 1.35
C THR A 54 -2.35 5.19 2.49
N SER A 55 -3.46 4.43 2.49
CA SER A 55 -3.72 3.39 3.49
C SER A 55 -2.92 2.10 3.25
N MET A 56 -2.41 1.90 2.03
CA MET A 56 -1.64 0.71 1.66
C MET A 56 -0.14 0.86 1.95
N GLU A 57 0.30 2.00 2.49
CA GLU A 57 1.72 2.34 2.67
C GLU A 57 2.51 1.23 3.36
N LYS A 58 2.04 0.72 4.51
CA LYS A 58 2.75 -0.35 5.24
C LYS A 58 2.81 -1.66 4.48
N VAL A 59 1.70 -2.03 3.83
CA VAL A 59 1.60 -3.29 3.08
C VAL A 59 2.49 -3.24 1.85
N ILE A 60 2.37 -2.18 1.03
CA ILE A 60 3.17 -2.02 -0.19
C ILE A 60 4.66 -1.82 0.16
N GLY A 61 4.96 -1.04 1.21
CA GLY A 61 6.35 -0.87 1.68
C GLY A 61 6.99 -2.20 2.06
N ALA A 62 6.33 -3.02 2.88
CA ALA A 62 6.85 -4.32 3.30
C ALA A 62 7.01 -5.31 2.12
N LEU A 63 6.05 -5.34 1.18
CA LEU A 63 6.14 -6.17 -0.03
C LEU A 63 7.27 -5.69 -0.93
N SER A 64 7.43 -4.38 -1.13
CA SER A 64 8.48 -3.80 -1.94
C SER A 64 9.88 -4.08 -1.38
N GLU A 65 10.06 -3.88 -0.08
CA GLU A 65 11.33 -4.19 0.60
C GLU A 65 11.69 -5.67 0.45
N SER A 66 10.75 -6.57 0.67
CA SER A 66 10.97 -8.01 0.55
C SER A 66 11.23 -8.43 -0.90
N PHE A 67 10.53 -7.86 -1.88
CA PHE A 67 10.77 -8.14 -3.29
C PHE A 67 12.16 -7.69 -3.72
N MET A 68 12.55 -6.45 -3.40
CA MET A 68 13.87 -5.90 -3.73
C MET A 68 15.02 -6.65 -3.02
N ALA A 69 14.79 -7.14 -1.80
CA ALA A 69 15.79 -7.95 -1.10
C ALA A 69 16.12 -9.27 -1.83
N ASN A 70 15.15 -9.83 -2.57
CA ASN A 70 15.31 -11.05 -3.36
C ASN A 70 15.63 -10.79 -4.84
N ASN A 71 15.57 -9.52 -5.30
CA ASN A 71 15.81 -9.10 -6.68
C ASN A 71 16.63 -7.81 -6.68
N ALA A 72 17.94 -7.92 -6.45
CA ALA A 72 18.85 -6.79 -6.15
C ALA A 72 18.90 -5.70 -7.25
N ASP A 73 18.63 -6.07 -8.51
CA ASP A 73 18.66 -5.12 -9.65
C ASP A 73 17.27 -4.52 -9.94
N THR A 74 16.35 -4.57 -8.96
CA THR A 74 15.01 -4.01 -9.09
C THR A 74 14.77 -2.85 -8.13
N THR A 75 13.90 -1.92 -8.54
CA THR A 75 13.39 -0.84 -7.69
C THR A 75 11.87 -0.83 -7.75
N VAL A 76 11.20 -0.85 -6.60
CA VAL A 76 9.76 -0.63 -6.52
C VAL A 76 9.54 0.75 -5.90
N THR A 77 8.88 1.63 -6.66
CA THR A 77 8.52 2.97 -6.18
C THR A 77 7.05 3.00 -5.77
N TYR A 78 6.75 3.74 -4.70
CA TYR A 78 5.39 3.95 -4.22
C TYR A 78 5.13 5.45 -4.04
N ASN A 79 4.08 5.95 -4.71
CA ASN A 79 3.65 7.33 -4.62
C ASN A 79 2.27 7.40 -3.94
N PRO A 80 2.17 7.89 -2.68
CA PRO A 80 0.93 7.88 -1.90
C PRO A 80 0.01 9.06 -2.23
N THR A 81 -0.66 9.03 -3.37
CA THR A 81 -1.51 10.11 -3.89
C THR A 81 -2.99 9.98 -3.56
N GLY A 82 -3.44 8.81 -3.07
CA GLY A 82 -4.84 8.48 -2.86
C GLY A 82 -5.40 7.55 -3.93
N SER A 83 -6.46 6.78 -3.58
CA SER A 83 -6.99 5.71 -4.46
C SER A 83 -7.45 6.22 -5.82
N GLY A 84 -8.15 7.35 -5.86
CA GLY A 84 -8.64 7.91 -7.13
C GLY A 84 -7.49 8.34 -8.05
N ALA A 85 -6.47 8.97 -7.50
CA ALA A 85 -5.29 9.39 -8.27
C ALA A 85 -4.50 8.17 -8.81
N GLY A 86 -4.31 7.13 -7.99
CA GLY A 86 -3.65 5.89 -8.45
C GLY A 86 -4.43 5.16 -9.53
N ILE A 87 -5.76 5.13 -9.45
CA ILE A 87 -6.61 4.58 -10.51
C ILE A 87 -6.46 5.38 -11.81
N THR A 88 -6.45 6.71 -11.74
CA THR A 88 -6.19 7.57 -12.90
C THR A 88 -4.77 7.35 -13.45
N ALA A 89 -3.76 7.29 -12.60
CA ALA A 89 -2.37 7.10 -12.99
C ALA A 89 -2.15 5.80 -13.78
N VAL A 90 -2.74 4.68 -13.33
CA VAL A 90 -2.62 3.41 -14.06
C VAL A 90 -3.40 3.44 -15.39
N GLN A 91 -4.56 4.09 -15.44
CA GLN A 91 -5.34 4.25 -16.64
C GLN A 91 -4.60 5.09 -17.70
N GLU A 92 -3.92 6.15 -17.28
CA GLU A 92 -3.10 7.01 -18.13
C GLU A 92 -1.73 6.39 -18.47
N GLY A 93 -1.35 5.31 -17.79
CA GLY A 93 -0.07 4.63 -17.99
C GLY A 93 1.13 5.37 -17.39
N THR A 94 0.90 6.22 -16.40
CA THR A 94 1.95 6.94 -15.65
C THR A 94 2.50 6.12 -14.48
N CYS A 95 1.83 5.02 -14.11
CA CYS A 95 2.36 3.97 -13.25
C CYS A 95 2.04 2.58 -13.82
N ASP A 96 2.71 1.54 -13.33
CA ASP A 96 2.50 0.16 -13.74
C ASP A 96 1.28 -0.46 -13.03
N ILE A 97 1.13 -0.17 -11.73
CA ILE A 97 0.09 -0.73 -10.87
C ILE A 97 -0.53 0.40 -10.03
N GLY A 98 -1.84 0.58 -10.18
CA GLY A 98 -2.63 1.48 -9.35
C GLY A 98 -3.01 0.81 -8.02
N LEU A 99 -2.96 1.56 -6.93
CA LEU A 99 -3.24 1.09 -5.58
C LEU A 99 -4.55 1.70 -5.08
N SER A 100 -5.53 0.86 -4.76
CA SER A 100 -6.82 1.32 -4.27
C SER A 100 -7.20 0.66 -2.95
N SER A 101 -7.74 1.43 -2.04
CA SER A 101 -8.30 0.96 -0.78
C SER A 101 -9.84 0.91 -0.81
N ARG A 102 -10.38 0.61 -1.97
CA ARG A 102 -11.76 0.24 -2.29
C ARG A 102 -11.78 -0.61 -3.56
N ALA A 103 -12.86 -1.33 -3.79
CA ALA A 103 -13.10 -1.96 -5.09
C ALA A 103 -13.15 -0.91 -6.21
N LEU A 104 -12.81 -1.30 -7.42
CA LEU A 104 -13.01 -0.47 -8.60
C LEU A 104 -14.51 -0.27 -8.84
N LYS A 105 -14.88 0.96 -9.21
CA LYS A 105 -16.24 1.28 -9.63
C LYS A 105 -16.57 0.67 -10.99
N ASP A 106 -17.84 0.52 -11.30
CA ASP A 106 -18.26 -0.05 -12.57
C ASP A 106 -17.78 0.78 -13.76
N GLU A 107 -17.75 2.12 -13.65
CA GLU A 107 -17.19 3.00 -14.66
C GLU A 107 -15.69 2.81 -14.89
N GLU A 108 -14.92 2.50 -13.82
CA GLU A 108 -13.48 2.25 -13.89
C GLU A 108 -13.20 0.90 -14.57
N LYS A 109 -14.00 -0.12 -14.25
CA LYS A 109 -13.95 -1.43 -14.91
C LYS A 109 -14.38 -1.32 -16.39
N ALA A 110 -15.44 -0.57 -16.68
CA ALA A 110 -15.90 -0.31 -18.03
C ALA A 110 -14.87 0.49 -18.87
N ALA A 111 -14.02 1.28 -18.22
CA ALA A 111 -12.88 1.97 -18.83
C ALA A 111 -11.67 1.06 -19.08
N GLY A 112 -11.80 -0.26 -18.88
CA GLY A 112 -10.76 -1.25 -19.15
C GLY A 112 -9.77 -1.48 -18.01
N LEU A 113 -10.15 -1.17 -16.77
CA LEU A 113 -9.33 -1.51 -15.61
C LEU A 113 -9.76 -2.86 -15.01
N LYS A 114 -8.76 -3.63 -14.61
CA LYS A 114 -8.91 -4.90 -13.91
C LYS A 114 -8.48 -4.74 -12.46
N GLU A 115 -9.29 -5.25 -11.52
CA GLU A 115 -8.93 -5.30 -10.11
C GLU A 115 -8.44 -6.68 -9.71
N THR A 116 -7.43 -6.69 -8.83
CA THR A 116 -7.01 -7.89 -8.10
C THR A 116 -6.99 -7.55 -6.62
N VAL A 117 -7.77 -8.27 -5.83
CA VAL A 117 -7.80 -8.05 -4.39
C VAL A 117 -6.49 -8.62 -3.79
N LEU A 118 -5.72 -7.74 -3.17
CA LEU A 118 -4.47 -8.07 -2.50
C LEU A 118 -4.71 -8.52 -1.05
N ALA A 119 -5.55 -7.78 -0.34
CA ALA A 119 -5.82 -7.98 1.07
C ALA A 119 -7.15 -7.35 1.48
N TYR A 120 -7.60 -7.65 2.70
CA TYR A 120 -8.67 -6.93 3.39
C TYR A 120 -8.11 -6.15 4.57
N ASP A 121 -8.63 -4.95 4.79
CA ASP A 121 -8.20 -4.04 5.85
C ASP A 121 -9.42 -3.47 6.58
N GLY A 122 -9.33 -3.40 7.91
CA GLY A 122 -10.32 -2.71 8.72
C GLY A 122 -10.20 -1.19 8.58
N ILE A 123 -11.33 -0.50 8.53
CA ILE A 123 -11.37 0.95 8.71
C ILE A 123 -11.64 1.20 10.20
N ALA A 124 -10.60 1.49 10.96
CA ALA A 124 -10.72 1.79 12.37
C ALA A 124 -11.32 3.17 12.59
N ILE A 125 -12.31 3.27 13.48
CA ILE A 125 -12.82 4.53 14.00
C ILE A 125 -11.86 4.95 15.11
N ILE A 126 -11.28 6.15 15.00
CA ILE A 126 -10.21 6.60 15.90
C ILE A 126 -10.58 7.88 16.62
N VAL A 127 -10.14 7.96 17.86
CA VAL A 127 -10.27 9.14 18.73
C VAL A 127 -8.94 9.41 19.45
N HIS A 128 -8.85 10.56 20.08
CA HIS A 128 -7.73 10.86 20.99
C HIS A 128 -7.68 9.84 22.14
N PRO A 129 -6.50 9.44 22.64
CA PRO A 129 -6.39 8.49 23.74
C PRO A 129 -7.17 8.87 25.01
N ASP A 130 -7.28 10.17 25.33
CA ASP A 130 -8.00 10.68 26.49
C ASP A 130 -9.53 10.75 26.30
N ASN A 131 -10.05 10.48 25.11
CA ASN A 131 -11.49 10.42 24.90
C ASN A 131 -12.06 9.20 25.67
N PRO A 132 -13.08 9.36 26.56
CA PRO A 132 -13.59 8.25 27.37
C PRO A 132 -14.41 7.22 26.59
N VAL A 133 -14.93 7.57 25.40
CA VAL A 133 -15.70 6.65 24.56
C VAL A 133 -14.82 5.47 24.13
N SER A 134 -15.34 4.25 24.23
CA SER A 134 -14.62 3.02 23.86
C SER A 134 -15.35 2.17 22.81
N ASP A 135 -16.64 2.43 22.58
CA ASP A 135 -17.47 1.70 21.63
C ASP A 135 -18.53 2.63 21.02
N LEU A 136 -18.80 2.47 19.73
CA LEU A 136 -19.88 3.14 19.02
C LEU A 136 -20.57 2.14 18.11
N THR A 137 -21.88 2.25 17.99
CA THR A 137 -22.59 1.52 16.93
C THR A 137 -22.37 2.17 15.57
N ILE A 138 -22.49 1.40 14.49
CA ILE A 138 -22.45 1.95 13.11
C ILE A 138 -23.48 3.08 12.96
N GLN A 139 -24.64 2.95 13.58
CA GLN A 139 -25.68 3.99 13.56
C GLN A 139 -25.21 5.28 14.27
N GLN A 140 -24.60 5.19 15.46
CA GLN A 140 -24.06 6.36 16.15
C GLN A 140 -22.94 7.02 15.35
N ILE A 141 -22.07 6.24 14.71
CA ILE A 141 -21.05 6.77 13.83
C ILE A 141 -21.69 7.54 12.66
N ALA A 142 -22.73 6.99 12.04
CA ALA A 142 -23.45 7.67 10.98
C ALA A 142 -24.07 8.99 11.47
N GLN A 143 -24.72 8.98 12.64
CA GLN A 143 -25.37 10.16 13.25
C GLN A 143 -24.34 11.26 13.63
N LEU A 144 -23.17 10.86 14.11
CA LEU A 144 -22.07 11.82 14.35
C LEU A 144 -21.64 12.47 13.03
N TYR A 145 -21.33 11.67 12.01
CA TYR A 145 -20.82 12.22 10.76
C TYR A 145 -21.85 12.98 9.92
N THR A 146 -23.15 12.72 10.11
CA THR A 146 -24.23 13.50 9.47
C THR A 146 -24.66 14.74 10.27
N GLY A 147 -24.09 14.94 11.49
CA GLY A 147 -24.41 16.08 12.35
C GLY A 147 -25.74 15.92 13.11
N GLU A 148 -26.33 14.73 13.14
CA GLU A 148 -27.50 14.43 14.00
C GLU A 148 -27.09 14.37 15.48
N ILE A 149 -25.88 13.89 15.77
CA ILE A 149 -25.22 13.96 17.08
C ILE A 149 -24.02 14.88 16.93
N THR A 150 -23.98 15.94 17.75
CA THR A 150 -22.91 16.96 17.68
C THR A 150 -22.11 17.07 18.97
N ASN A 151 -22.52 16.38 20.03
CA ASN A 151 -21.85 16.44 21.33
C ASN A 151 -21.49 15.03 21.82
N TRP A 152 -20.27 14.86 22.30
CA TRP A 152 -19.76 13.61 22.80
C TRP A 152 -20.58 13.02 23.95
N LYS A 153 -21.21 13.86 24.80
CA LYS A 153 -22.06 13.37 25.91
C LYS A 153 -23.23 12.50 25.45
N ASP A 154 -23.73 12.70 24.24
CA ASP A 154 -24.87 11.96 23.70
C ASP A 154 -24.49 10.50 23.33
N VAL A 155 -23.19 10.21 23.32
CA VAL A 155 -22.62 8.88 23.08
C VAL A 155 -21.69 8.41 24.22
N GLY A 156 -21.85 8.99 25.43
CA GLY A 156 -21.14 8.56 26.64
C GLY A 156 -19.76 9.22 26.84
N GLY A 157 -19.45 10.26 26.07
CA GLY A 157 -18.23 11.05 26.21
C GLY A 157 -18.38 12.28 27.10
N ASN A 158 -17.42 13.19 27.03
CA ASN A 158 -17.42 14.47 27.74
C ASN A 158 -18.47 15.43 27.13
N ASP A 159 -18.86 16.46 27.88
CA ASP A 159 -19.71 17.53 27.33
C ASP A 159 -18.84 18.47 26.47
N ALA A 160 -18.62 18.06 25.22
CA ALA A 160 -17.80 18.75 24.24
C ALA A 160 -18.35 18.52 22.83
N GLU A 161 -18.19 19.50 21.94
CA GLU A 161 -18.58 19.39 20.53
C GLU A 161 -17.65 18.39 19.81
N VAL A 162 -18.24 17.53 18.98
CA VAL A 162 -17.50 16.56 18.18
C VAL A 162 -16.82 17.22 16.99
N VAL A 163 -15.52 17.01 16.82
CA VAL A 163 -14.75 17.49 15.67
C VAL A 163 -14.55 16.37 14.65
N LEU A 164 -15.24 16.46 13.52
CA LEU A 164 -15.26 15.43 12.48
C LEU A 164 -14.06 15.59 11.53
N ILE A 165 -13.14 14.63 11.59
CA ILE A 165 -11.98 14.57 10.68
C ILE A 165 -12.24 13.49 9.63
N GLY A 166 -12.11 13.86 8.36
CA GLY A 166 -12.29 12.95 7.24
C GLY A 166 -11.20 13.05 6.20
N ARG A 167 -11.47 12.42 5.07
CA ARG A 167 -10.60 12.36 3.92
C ARG A 167 -11.20 13.11 2.74
N GLU A 168 -10.35 13.50 1.81
CA GLU A 168 -10.73 14.06 0.50
C GLU A 168 -11.65 13.12 -0.28
N ALA A 169 -12.43 13.67 -1.24
CA ALA A 169 -13.44 12.92 -2.00
C ALA A 169 -12.88 11.73 -2.82
N ALA A 170 -11.61 11.81 -3.26
CA ALA A 170 -10.96 10.74 -4.04
C ALA A 170 -10.38 9.61 -3.16
N SER A 171 -10.52 9.70 -1.83
CA SER A 171 -10.02 8.69 -0.89
C SER A 171 -10.85 7.41 -0.94
N GLY A 172 -10.20 6.27 -1.20
CA GLY A 172 -10.85 4.96 -1.08
C GLY A 172 -11.27 4.63 0.35
N THR A 173 -10.60 5.17 1.38
CA THR A 173 -10.99 5.00 2.78
C THR A 173 -12.28 5.76 3.08
N ARG A 174 -12.44 6.99 2.57
CA ARG A 174 -13.69 7.74 2.67
C ARG A 174 -14.83 7.01 1.98
N ASP A 175 -14.60 6.56 0.75
CA ASP A 175 -15.61 5.86 -0.04
C ASP A 175 -16.10 4.57 0.68
N GLY A 176 -15.15 3.77 1.21
CA GLY A 176 -15.48 2.59 2.02
C GLY A 176 -16.21 2.93 3.31
N PHE A 177 -15.75 3.92 4.06
CA PHE A 177 -16.38 4.38 5.30
C PHE A 177 -17.81 4.88 5.06
N GLU A 178 -18.00 5.81 4.13
CA GLU A 178 -19.31 6.39 3.82
C GLU A 178 -20.31 5.34 3.26
N SER A 179 -19.79 4.37 2.49
CA SER A 179 -20.61 3.27 1.97
C SER A 179 -21.11 2.36 3.08
N ILE A 180 -20.25 1.98 4.03
CA ILE A 180 -20.59 1.06 5.12
C ILE A 180 -21.52 1.73 6.13
N THR A 181 -21.28 3.01 6.43
CA THR A 181 -22.11 3.78 7.37
C THR A 181 -23.39 4.34 6.73
N GLY A 182 -23.55 4.24 5.41
CA GLY A 182 -24.70 4.80 4.69
C GLY A 182 -24.74 6.32 4.65
N THR A 183 -23.57 6.96 4.80
CA THR A 183 -23.45 8.43 4.91
C THR A 183 -22.89 9.09 3.65
N LYS A 184 -22.91 8.39 2.51
CA LYS A 184 -22.35 8.89 1.25
C LYS A 184 -22.91 10.28 0.92
N GLU A 185 -21.98 11.23 0.69
CA GLU A 185 -22.28 12.64 0.39
C GLU A 185 -23.08 13.40 1.49
N LYS A 186 -23.15 12.84 2.72
CA LYS A 186 -23.88 13.46 3.83
C LYS A 186 -23.00 13.86 5.00
N CYS A 187 -21.74 13.44 4.99
CA CYS A 187 -20.81 13.74 6.08
C CYS A 187 -20.49 15.22 6.17
N GLN A 188 -20.50 15.76 7.39
CA GLN A 188 -20.24 17.17 7.70
C GLN A 188 -18.82 17.34 8.27
N TYR A 189 -17.82 17.01 7.46
CA TYR A 189 -16.43 17.09 7.91
C TYR A 189 -16.01 18.51 8.30
N ARG A 190 -15.40 18.65 9.47
CA ARG A 190 -14.73 19.89 9.89
C ARG A 190 -13.41 20.08 9.15
N GLN A 191 -12.71 18.96 8.87
CA GLN A 191 -11.49 18.92 8.09
C GLN A 191 -11.51 17.72 7.12
N GLU A 192 -11.10 17.96 5.89
CA GLU A 192 -10.83 16.93 4.89
C GLU A 192 -9.32 16.88 4.61
N LEU A 193 -8.68 15.73 4.84
CA LEU A 193 -7.24 15.56 4.77
C LEU A 193 -6.84 14.61 3.64
N THR A 194 -5.65 14.78 3.10
CA THR A 194 -5.22 14.09 1.88
C THR A 194 -4.54 12.75 2.13
N SER A 195 -4.16 12.45 3.39
CA SER A 195 -3.51 11.17 3.71
C SER A 195 -4.08 10.51 4.97
N THR A 196 -3.88 9.20 5.09
CA THR A 196 -4.19 8.43 6.30
C THR A 196 -3.38 8.93 7.50
N GLY A 197 -2.10 9.27 7.28
CA GLY A 197 -1.21 9.78 8.31
C GLY A 197 -1.67 11.13 8.87
N ASP A 198 -2.18 12.03 8.01
CA ASP A 198 -2.67 13.34 8.43
C ASP A 198 -3.93 13.21 9.31
N VAL A 199 -4.85 12.28 8.98
CA VAL A 199 -6.02 12.00 9.83
C VAL A 199 -5.58 11.52 11.23
N ILE A 200 -4.66 10.57 11.29
CA ILE A 200 -4.11 10.07 12.57
C ILE A 200 -3.48 11.21 13.37
N THR A 201 -2.70 12.07 12.71
CA THR A 201 -2.05 13.22 13.35
C THR A 201 -3.08 14.22 13.86
N ALA A 202 -4.09 14.60 13.07
CA ALA A 202 -5.12 15.54 13.46
C ALA A 202 -5.94 15.04 14.66
N VAL A 203 -6.30 13.75 14.67
CA VAL A 203 -7.03 13.13 15.79
C VAL A 203 -6.15 13.04 17.05
N SER A 204 -4.86 12.74 16.92
CA SER A 204 -3.93 12.65 18.06
C SER A 204 -3.66 14.01 18.74
N GLN A 205 -3.98 15.10 18.07
CA GLN A 205 -3.76 16.48 18.59
C GLN A 205 -5.02 17.14 19.13
N ASN A 206 -6.20 16.50 18.99
CA ASN A 206 -7.47 17.09 19.40
C ASN A 206 -8.30 16.07 20.21
N PRO A 207 -8.48 16.30 21.54
CA PRO A 207 -9.26 15.40 22.41
C PRO A 207 -10.73 15.21 21.97
N ASP A 208 -11.29 16.17 21.23
CA ASP A 208 -12.68 16.16 20.80
C ASP A 208 -12.85 15.64 19.37
N ALA A 209 -11.74 15.22 18.72
CA ALA A 209 -11.78 14.72 17.36
C ALA A 209 -12.20 13.24 17.27
N ILE A 210 -12.94 12.94 16.21
CA ILE A 210 -13.16 11.60 15.70
C ILE A 210 -12.69 11.54 14.24
N GLY A 211 -12.05 10.45 13.86
CA GLY A 211 -11.59 10.18 12.50
C GLY A 211 -11.73 8.72 12.14
N TYR A 212 -11.33 8.38 10.94
CA TYR A 212 -11.23 7.00 10.49
C TYR A 212 -9.94 6.78 9.69
N ALA A 213 -9.33 5.63 9.88
CA ALA A 213 -8.06 5.29 9.25
C ALA A 213 -7.94 3.78 8.99
N SER A 214 -7.05 3.39 8.09
CA SER A 214 -6.66 1.98 7.93
C SER A 214 -6.19 1.39 9.25
N LEU A 215 -6.73 0.22 9.63
CA LEU A 215 -6.31 -0.50 10.82
C LEU A 215 -4.81 -0.81 10.79
N ALA A 216 -4.29 -1.17 9.62
CA ALA A 216 -2.86 -1.39 9.39
C ALA A 216 -1.99 -0.16 9.72
N SER A 217 -2.54 1.06 9.68
CA SER A 217 -1.81 2.31 9.92
C SER A 217 -1.88 2.81 11.36
N ILE A 218 -2.70 2.19 12.23
CA ILE A 218 -2.92 2.67 13.60
C ILE A 218 -1.61 2.64 14.41
N LYS A 219 -1.45 3.66 15.25
CA LYS A 219 -0.33 3.85 16.18
C LYS A 219 -0.88 4.19 17.56
N ASP A 220 -0.03 4.05 18.59
CA ASP A 220 -0.37 4.33 19.98
C ASP A 220 -0.79 5.80 20.24
N SER A 221 -0.56 6.70 19.27
CA SER A 221 -0.96 8.09 19.35
C SER A 221 -2.47 8.33 19.26
N VAL A 222 -3.25 7.32 18.86
CA VAL A 222 -4.71 7.36 18.78
C VAL A 222 -5.31 6.09 19.36
N LYS A 223 -6.56 6.18 19.82
CA LYS A 223 -7.34 5.03 20.30
C LYS A 223 -8.33 4.59 19.22
N ALA A 224 -8.28 3.33 18.83
CA ALA A 224 -9.29 2.72 17.99
C ALA A 224 -10.49 2.30 18.86
N LEU A 225 -11.70 2.65 18.44
CA LEU A 225 -12.94 2.28 19.10
C LEU A 225 -13.40 0.90 18.66
N ASN A 226 -14.10 0.20 19.54
CA ASN A 226 -14.94 -0.90 19.13
C ASN A 226 -16.10 -0.38 18.28
N VAL A 227 -16.60 -1.21 17.37
CA VAL A 227 -17.80 -0.91 16.59
C VAL A 227 -18.79 -2.04 16.76
N ASP A 228 -20.00 -1.72 17.23
CA ASP A 228 -21.05 -2.69 17.60
C ASP A 228 -20.52 -3.78 18.58
N GLY A 229 -19.67 -3.37 19.54
CA GLY A 229 -19.05 -4.26 20.52
C GLY A 229 -17.87 -5.09 19.97
N VAL A 230 -17.47 -4.92 18.70
CA VAL A 230 -16.38 -5.68 18.08
C VAL A 230 -15.10 -4.83 18.02
N THR A 231 -14.02 -5.35 18.60
CA THR A 231 -12.71 -4.72 18.55
C THR A 231 -12.11 -4.82 17.14
N PRO A 232 -11.66 -3.71 16.53
CA PRO A 232 -10.96 -3.77 15.26
C PRO A 232 -9.61 -4.49 15.43
N SER A 233 -9.44 -5.60 14.74
CA SER A 233 -8.23 -6.40 14.74
C SER A 233 -8.12 -7.21 13.44
N GLU A 234 -6.92 -7.70 13.12
CA GLU A 234 -6.72 -8.62 11.99
C GLU A 234 -7.65 -9.84 12.11
N ALA A 235 -7.78 -10.41 13.32
CA ALA A 235 -8.64 -11.57 13.56
C ALA A 235 -10.11 -11.28 13.25
N THR A 236 -10.65 -10.14 13.71
CA THR A 236 -12.05 -9.77 13.51
C THR A 236 -12.35 -9.25 12.09
N VAL A 237 -11.36 -8.76 11.37
CA VAL A 237 -11.42 -8.50 9.92
C VAL A 237 -11.46 -9.83 9.17
N LYS A 238 -10.59 -10.78 9.52
CA LYS A 238 -10.48 -12.09 8.88
C LYS A 238 -11.74 -12.94 9.02
N ASP A 239 -12.32 -12.98 10.19
CA ASP A 239 -13.56 -13.76 10.44
C ASP A 239 -14.84 -13.02 10.03
N GLY A 240 -14.71 -11.75 9.58
CA GLY A 240 -15.82 -10.91 9.13
C GLY A 240 -16.73 -10.38 10.25
N SER A 241 -16.36 -10.52 11.52
CA SER A 241 -17.11 -9.94 12.64
C SER A 241 -17.00 -8.42 12.69
N TYR A 242 -15.82 -7.84 12.39
CA TYR A 242 -15.65 -6.41 12.23
C TYR A 242 -16.19 -5.95 10.86
N LYS A 243 -17.30 -5.23 10.87
CA LYS A 243 -18.06 -4.90 9.65
C LYS A 243 -17.49 -3.73 8.87
N VAL A 244 -16.71 -2.85 9.50
CA VAL A 244 -16.13 -1.66 8.86
C VAL A 244 -14.80 -2.05 8.20
N GLN A 245 -14.87 -2.81 7.10
CA GLN A 245 -13.72 -3.33 6.37
C GLN A 245 -13.89 -3.17 4.84
N ARG A 246 -12.79 -3.23 4.12
CA ARG A 246 -12.76 -3.01 2.68
C ARG A 246 -11.58 -3.74 2.03
N PRO A 247 -11.58 -3.97 0.70
CA PRO A 247 -10.43 -4.53 0.01
C PRO A 247 -9.30 -3.50 -0.19
N PHE A 248 -8.07 -3.99 -0.16
CA PHE A 248 -6.92 -3.39 -0.82
C PHE A 248 -6.78 -4.03 -2.21
N VAL A 249 -6.70 -3.22 -3.23
CA VAL A 249 -6.78 -3.63 -4.63
C VAL A 249 -5.55 -3.16 -5.39
N LEU A 250 -5.00 -4.05 -6.19
CA LEU A 250 -4.08 -3.74 -7.27
C LEU A 250 -4.88 -3.55 -8.56
N ALA A 251 -4.82 -2.37 -9.16
CA ALA A 251 -5.47 -2.05 -10.41
C ALA A 251 -4.47 -2.10 -11.57
N THR A 252 -4.83 -2.76 -12.66
CA THR A 252 -4.05 -2.85 -13.90
C THR A 252 -4.93 -2.58 -15.10
N VAL A 253 -4.36 -2.30 -16.27
CA VAL A 253 -5.12 -2.13 -17.51
C VAL A 253 -5.38 -3.50 -18.13
N GLU A 254 -6.65 -3.82 -18.40
CA GLU A 254 -7.05 -5.08 -19.01
C GLU A 254 -6.46 -5.23 -20.42
N GLY A 255 -5.91 -6.40 -20.73
CA GLY A 255 -5.31 -6.68 -22.02
C GLY A 255 -3.96 -6.02 -22.28
N LYS A 256 -3.44 -5.18 -21.38
CA LYS A 256 -2.11 -4.59 -21.45
C LYS A 256 -1.15 -5.42 -20.59
N ALA A 257 -0.11 -5.97 -21.21
CA ALA A 257 0.94 -6.67 -20.48
C ALA A 257 1.73 -5.68 -19.61
N LEU A 258 2.00 -6.08 -18.36
CA LEU A 258 2.95 -5.40 -17.51
C LEU A 258 4.38 -5.60 -18.05
N THR A 259 5.30 -4.71 -17.67
CA THR A 259 6.73 -4.98 -17.89
C THR A 259 7.16 -6.25 -17.14
N PRO A 260 8.19 -6.98 -17.58
CA PRO A 260 8.60 -8.20 -16.89
C PRO A 260 8.84 -8.02 -15.39
N VAL A 261 9.42 -6.89 -14.96
CA VAL A 261 9.67 -6.59 -13.54
C VAL A 261 8.38 -6.25 -12.80
N ALA A 262 7.46 -5.51 -13.43
CA ALA A 262 6.16 -5.18 -12.83
C ALA A 262 5.28 -6.43 -12.70
N GLN A 263 5.32 -7.35 -13.68
CA GLN A 263 4.64 -8.63 -13.60
C GLN A 263 5.21 -9.49 -12.47
N ALA A 264 6.54 -9.57 -12.35
CA ALA A 264 7.17 -10.32 -11.28
C ALA A 264 6.81 -9.77 -9.89
N PHE A 265 6.75 -8.44 -9.71
CA PHE A 265 6.29 -7.84 -8.46
C PHE A 265 4.81 -8.12 -8.20
N PHE A 266 3.96 -8.03 -9.22
CA PHE A 266 2.54 -8.31 -9.13
C PHE A 266 2.30 -9.77 -8.70
N ASP A 267 2.96 -10.72 -9.37
CA ASP A 267 2.86 -12.15 -9.07
C ASP A 267 3.37 -12.46 -7.66
N TYR A 268 4.49 -11.85 -7.26
CA TYR A 268 5.01 -11.95 -5.90
C TYR A 268 4.01 -11.41 -4.87
N ALA A 269 3.50 -10.21 -5.06
CA ALA A 269 2.58 -9.56 -4.12
C ALA A 269 1.27 -10.34 -3.94
N THR A 270 0.81 -11.03 -4.99
CA THR A 270 -0.42 -11.84 -5.00
C THR A 270 -0.19 -13.32 -4.72
N SER A 271 1.07 -13.73 -4.48
CA SER A 271 1.41 -15.12 -4.16
C SER A 271 1.06 -15.49 -2.71
N PRO A 272 0.91 -16.79 -2.39
CA PRO A 272 0.76 -17.23 -1.01
C PRO A 272 1.95 -16.87 -0.11
N ASP A 273 3.15 -16.74 -0.66
CA ASP A 273 4.35 -16.36 0.10
C ASP A 273 4.29 -14.93 0.65
N ALA A 274 3.53 -14.04 -0.01
CA ALA A 274 3.30 -12.68 0.45
C ALA A 274 2.35 -12.59 1.66
N ALA A 275 1.55 -13.62 1.94
CA ALA A 275 0.51 -13.59 2.96
C ALA A 275 1.06 -13.27 4.37
N ALA A 276 2.19 -13.86 4.74
CA ALA A 276 2.83 -13.59 6.04
C ALA A 276 3.35 -12.15 6.16
N ILE A 277 3.80 -11.55 5.05
CA ILE A 277 4.28 -10.17 4.99
C ILE A 277 3.09 -9.21 5.12
N ILE A 278 2.00 -9.49 4.40
CA ILE A 278 0.75 -8.71 4.45
C ILE A 278 0.18 -8.72 5.87
N ALA A 279 0.12 -9.91 6.52
CA ALA A 279 -0.35 -10.05 7.89
C ALA A 279 0.54 -9.27 8.87
N LYS A 280 1.87 -9.37 8.76
CA LYS A 280 2.79 -8.58 9.59
C LYS A 280 2.65 -7.07 9.39
N ALA A 281 2.21 -6.64 8.21
CA ALA A 281 1.90 -5.24 7.93
C ALA A 281 0.52 -4.80 8.46
N GLY A 282 -0.29 -5.71 9.05
CA GLY A 282 -1.55 -5.42 9.73
C GLY A 282 -2.79 -5.54 8.84
N ALA A 283 -2.70 -6.24 7.70
CA ALA A 283 -3.83 -6.52 6.82
C ALA A 283 -4.05 -8.03 6.65
N VAL A 284 -5.20 -8.45 6.19
CA VAL A 284 -5.57 -9.85 5.96
C VAL A 284 -5.37 -10.18 4.49
N ALA A 285 -4.42 -11.05 4.15
CA ALA A 285 -4.20 -11.46 2.76
C ALA A 285 -5.47 -12.09 2.15
N ALA A 286 -5.68 -11.83 0.86
CA ALA A 286 -6.87 -12.33 0.15
C ALA A 286 -6.73 -13.79 -0.33
N ASN A 287 -5.49 -14.33 -0.38
CA ASN A 287 -5.11 -15.67 -0.83
C ASN A 287 -4.78 -16.60 0.33
#